data_6e0593620f1c8dc29844333d25ecb112
#
_entry.id   6e0593620f1c8dc29844333d25ecb112
#
_cell.length_a   1.000
_cell.length_b   1.000
_cell.length_c   1.000
_cell.angle_alpha   90.00
_cell.angle_beta   90.00
_cell.angle_gamma   90.00
#
_symmetry.space_group_name_H-M   'P 1'
#
loop_
_entity.id
_entity.type
_entity.pdbx_description
1 polymer ?
#
loop_
_entity_poly.entity_id
_entity_poly.type
_entity_poly.pdbx_seq_one_letter_code
_entity_poly.pdbx_strand_id
1 'polypeptide(L)'
;MAEIVFLIPARDVDSLHRTLSMLSFQKDHAFRAVLVDLAGSEAVRSVAADFEHQFPVSVETVDPAGKPLWKCCMDAAPAAEWVCFLTPGIDMNATSVQRMKRCVDKHPDYDVFRWNLTDPNRKWRLRTRPDRIFTRVFVDKDEAPLASFVFRGKALREVLGDDSEAAGMGLALILSAAKKNGVRTVRWERVGFTAPAPTADPALVEKEVRARLAFFRWSERFFGDDYPLDVSDRLALFATELARLYPSFTPDELKEDMNTFAVVNGPIRRMRASSALKSALKARQEALTTPTSEK
;
A
#
# COMPACT_ATOMS: atom_id res chain seq x y z
N MET A 1 -24.33 10.08 -7.86
CA MET A 1 -23.00 9.68 -8.38
C MET A 1 -21.98 9.79 -7.26
N ALA A 2 -21.19 8.77 -7.05
CA ALA A 2 -20.17 8.74 -6.00
C ALA A 2 -19.15 9.89 -6.19
N GLU A 3 -18.81 10.59 -5.10
CA GLU A 3 -17.70 11.53 -5.07
C GLU A 3 -16.43 10.79 -4.68
N ILE A 4 -15.35 10.96 -5.47
CA ILE A 4 -14.03 10.43 -5.13
C ILE A 4 -13.19 11.56 -4.54
N VAL A 5 -12.65 11.34 -3.34
CA VAL A 5 -11.71 12.26 -2.70
C VAL A 5 -10.29 11.74 -2.91
N PHE A 6 -9.47 12.54 -3.60
CA PHE A 6 -8.04 12.28 -3.74
C PHE A 6 -7.30 12.88 -2.54
N LEU A 7 -6.71 12.02 -1.73
CA LEU A 7 -5.85 12.40 -0.60
C LEU A 7 -4.41 12.45 -1.09
N ILE A 8 -3.83 13.65 -1.14
CA ILE A 8 -2.54 13.91 -1.78
C ILE A 8 -1.56 14.42 -0.73
N PRO A 9 -0.58 13.59 -0.29
CA PRO A 9 0.45 14.07 0.61
C PRO A 9 1.33 15.14 -0.06
N ALA A 10 1.32 16.34 0.50
CA ALA A 10 2.08 17.48 -0.01
C ALA A 10 3.51 17.44 0.56
N ARG A 11 4.41 16.72 -0.12
CA ARG A 11 5.83 16.59 0.28
C ARG A 11 6.77 17.42 -0.56
N ASP A 12 6.46 17.57 -1.84
CA ASP A 12 7.28 18.23 -2.84
C ASP A 12 6.37 19.01 -3.79
N VAL A 13 6.68 20.29 -3.95
CA VAL A 13 5.86 21.26 -4.70
C VAL A 13 5.77 20.89 -6.18
N ASP A 14 6.88 20.47 -6.80
CA ASP A 14 6.91 20.13 -8.22
C ASP A 14 6.07 18.88 -8.52
N SER A 15 6.19 17.87 -7.67
CA SER A 15 5.37 16.65 -7.78
C SER A 15 3.89 16.94 -7.55
N LEU A 16 3.59 17.86 -6.61
CA LEU A 16 2.23 18.28 -6.33
C LEU A 16 1.61 18.97 -7.53
N HIS A 17 2.32 19.95 -8.12
CA HIS A 17 1.86 20.67 -9.30
C HIS A 17 1.57 19.71 -10.47
N ARG A 18 2.46 18.74 -10.75
CA ARG A 18 2.24 17.72 -11.79
C ARG A 18 0.99 16.87 -11.51
N THR A 19 0.78 16.49 -10.25
CA THR A 19 -0.37 15.68 -9.85
C THR A 19 -1.68 16.47 -10.04
N LEU A 20 -1.73 17.74 -9.63
CA LEU A 20 -2.89 18.59 -9.82
C LEU A 20 -3.14 18.89 -11.30
N SER A 21 -2.08 19.14 -12.08
CA SER A 21 -2.19 19.29 -13.53
C SER A 21 -2.80 18.04 -14.19
N MET A 22 -2.39 16.84 -13.79
CA MET A 22 -3.00 15.60 -14.28
C MET A 22 -4.50 15.51 -13.93
N LEU A 23 -4.89 15.92 -12.73
CA LEU A 23 -6.29 15.94 -12.31
C LEU A 23 -7.11 16.99 -13.06
N SER A 24 -6.53 18.13 -13.42
CA SER A 24 -7.22 19.20 -14.19
C SER A 24 -7.60 18.75 -15.61
N PHE A 25 -6.90 17.80 -16.18
CA PHE A 25 -7.22 17.23 -17.48
C PHE A 25 -8.33 16.15 -17.45
N GLN A 26 -8.87 15.81 -16.27
CA GLN A 26 -9.96 14.84 -16.19
C GLN A 26 -11.25 15.43 -16.81
N LYS A 27 -11.98 14.63 -17.56
CA LYS A 27 -13.28 15.03 -18.17
C LYS A 27 -14.42 15.13 -17.14
N ASP A 28 -14.29 14.48 -16.01
CA ASP A 28 -15.25 14.52 -14.91
C ASP A 28 -14.57 15.16 -13.72
N HIS A 29 -14.97 16.38 -13.38
CA HIS A 29 -14.44 17.17 -12.27
C HIS A 29 -15.30 17.03 -10.99
N ALA A 30 -16.28 16.16 -10.96
CA ALA A 30 -17.04 15.86 -9.75
C ALA A 30 -16.25 14.94 -8.79
N PHE A 31 -15.03 15.35 -8.48
CA PHE A 31 -14.15 14.82 -7.44
C PHE A 31 -13.60 15.98 -6.61
N ARG A 32 -12.96 15.69 -5.51
CA ARG A 32 -12.28 16.66 -4.68
C ARG A 32 -10.84 16.22 -4.44
N ALA A 33 -9.89 17.15 -4.50
CA ALA A 33 -8.52 16.94 -4.08
C ALA A 33 -8.29 17.57 -2.69
N VAL A 34 -7.78 16.79 -1.75
CA VAL A 34 -7.38 17.25 -0.42
C VAL A 34 -5.89 17.11 -0.30
N LEU A 35 -5.19 18.24 -0.27
CA LEU A 35 -3.76 18.29 -0.07
C LEU A 35 -3.48 18.18 1.41
N VAL A 36 -2.77 17.14 1.81
CA VAL A 36 -2.42 16.89 3.21
C VAL A 36 -1.05 17.47 3.48
N ASP A 37 -1.05 18.65 4.09
CA ASP A 37 0.16 19.39 4.41
C ASP A 37 0.58 19.13 5.86
N LEU A 38 1.71 18.43 6.03
CA LEU A 38 2.26 18.10 7.35
C LEU A 38 3.18 19.20 7.91
N ALA A 39 3.49 20.21 7.13
CA ALA A 39 4.44 21.27 7.48
C ALA A 39 3.82 22.68 7.59
N GLY A 40 2.57 22.85 7.16
CA GLY A 40 1.93 24.16 7.11
C GLY A 40 2.54 25.10 6.06
N SER A 41 2.93 24.56 4.91
CA SER A 41 3.71 25.28 3.90
C SER A 41 2.87 26.25 3.08
N GLU A 42 3.30 27.53 3.00
CA GLU A 42 2.70 28.53 2.12
C GLU A 42 2.81 28.14 0.65
N ALA A 43 3.90 27.48 0.25
CA ALA A 43 4.09 27.02 -1.12
C ALA A 43 3.02 25.98 -1.53
N VAL A 44 2.57 25.13 -0.61
CA VAL A 44 1.48 24.18 -0.87
C VAL A 44 0.15 24.91 -1.12
N ARG A 45 -0.13 25.95 -0.33
CA ARG A 45 -1.33 26.78 -0.50
C ARG A 45 -1.31 27.54 -1.82
N SER A 46 -0.15 28.10 -2.19
CA SER A 46 0.02 28.77 -3.48
C SER A 46 -0.27 27.83 -4.65
N VAL A 47 0.28 26.62 -4.64
CA VAL A 47 -0.01 25.63 -5.69
C VAL A 47 -1.50 25.24 -5.71
N ALA A 48 -2.14 25.09 -4.55
CA ALA A 48 -3.58 24.78 -4.51
C ALA A 48 -4.41 25.89 -5.19
N ALA A 49 -4.11 27.15 -4.89
CA ALA A 49 -4.81 28.32 -5.45
C ALA A 49 -4.76 28.36 -6.99
N ASP A 50 -3.68 27.89 -7.62
CA ASP A 50 -3.55 27.83 -9.08
C ASP A 50 -4.59 26.90 -9.74
N PHE A 51 -5.19 25.96 -8.98
CA PHE A 51 -6.12 24.95 -9.50
C PHE A 51 -7.56 25.09 -8.98
N GLU A 52 -7.83 25.92 -7.97
CA GLU A 52 -9.17 26.07 -7.36
C GLU A 52 -10.28 26.44 -8.35
N HIS A 53 -9.93 27.14 -9.42
CA HIS A 53 -10.87 27.50 -10.48
C HIS A 53 -11.19 26.37 -11.47
N GLN A 54 -10.47 25.25 -11.41
CA GLN A 54 -10.61 24.12 -12.34
C GLN A 54 -11.40 22.96 -11.71
N PHE A 55 -11.17 22.68 -10.44
CA PHE A 55 -11.87 21.65 -9.68
C PHE A 55 -11.74 21.91 -8.17
N PRO A 56 -12.58 21.29 -7.31
CA PRO A 56 -12.48 21.49 -5.87
C PRO A 56 -11.16 21.00 -5.29
N VAL A 57 -10.35 21.93 -4.76
CA VAL A 57 -9.09 21.68 -4.07
C VAL A 57 -9.17 22.27 -2.66
N SER A 58 -8.71 21.54 -1.66
CA SER A 58 -8.53 22.07 -0.30
C SER A 58 -7.16 21.70 0.24
N VAL A 59 -6.63 22.50 1.16
CA VAL A 59 -5.39 22.23 1.89
C VAL A 59 -5.75 22.01 3.35
N GLU A 60 -5.43 20.83 3.85
CA GLU A 60 -5.63 20.47 5.25
C GLU A 60 -4.27 20.31 5.92
N THR A 61 -3.98 21.20 6.86
CA THR A 61 -2.76 21.08 7.68
C THR A 61 -3.02 20.09 8.80
N VAL A 62 -2.26 18.99 8.82
CA VAL A 62 -2.42 17.92 9.80
C VAL A 62 -1.13 17.75 10.58
N ASP A 63 -1.22 17.83 11.91
CA ASP A 63 -0.10 17.50 12.79
C ASP A 63 0.19 15.99 12.70
N PRO A 64 1.37 15.59 12.25
CA PRO A 64 1.72 14.18 12.17
C PRO A 64 1.81 13.52 13.55
N ALA A 65 2.25 14.22 14.62
CA ALA A 65 2.30 13.77 16.00
C ALA A 65 2.59 12.26 16.20
N GLY A 66 3.51 11.70 15.41
CA GLY A 66 3.83 10.26 15.40
C GLY A 66 2.84 9.37 14.63
N LYS A 67 1.79 9.94 14.05
CA LYS A 67 0.82 9.20 13.24
C LYS A 67 1.42 8.80 11.89
N PRO A 68 1.06 7.62 11.34
CA PRO A 68 1.44 7.27 9.98
C PRO A 68 0.73 8.18 8.96
N LEU A 69 1.40 8.44 7.84
CA LEU A 69 0.93 9.36 6.79
C LEU A 69 -0.52 9.10 6.34
N TRP A 70 -0.92 7.85 6.20
CA TRP A 70 -2.28 7.51 5.78
C TRP A 70 -3.33 7.94 6.80
N LYS A 71 -3.03 7.85 8.10
CA LYS A 71 -3.94 8.31 9.14
C LYS A 71 -4.11 9.82 9.07
N CYS A 72 -3.01 10.54 8.84
CA CYS A 72 -3.07 11.98 8.56
C CYS A 72 -3.96 12.27 7.34
N CYS A 73 -3.82 11.48 6.27
CA CYS A 73 -4.66 11.62 5.08
C CYS A 73 -6.14 11.34 5.38
N MET A 74 -6.45 10.30 6.15
CA MET A 74 -7.84 9.98 6.51
C MET A 74 -8.45 11.00 7.48
N ASP A 75 -7.65 11.54 8.41
CA ASP A 75 -8.07 12.60 9.32
C ASP A 75 -8.40 13.91 8.56
N ALA A 76 -7.70 14.17 7.46
CA ALA A 76 -7.96 15.32 6.58
C ALA A 76 -9.30 15.25 5.82
N ALA A 77 -9.88 14.04 5.66
CA ALA A 77 -11.16 13.86 4.97
C ALA A 77 -12.05 12.81 5.68
N PRO A 78 -12.47 13.06 6.93
CA PRO A 78 -13.14 12.04 7.76
C PRO A 78 -14.52 11.65 7.22
N ALA A 79 -15.19 12.50 6.46
CA ALA A 79 -16.50 12.23 5.88
C ALA A 79 -16.46 11.69 4.45
N ALA A 80 -15.27 11.47 3.86
CA ALA A 80 -15.17 11.00 2.49
C ALA A 80 -15.81 9.62 2.32
N GLU A 81 -16.71 9.51 1.35
CA GLU A 81 -17.35 8.22 1.01
C GLU A 81 -16.38 7.32 0.26
N TRP A 82 -15.68 7.87 -0.74
CA TRP A 82 -14.68 7.17 -1.52
C TRP A 82 -13.36 7.92 -1.49
N VAL A 83 -12.27 7.21 -1.23
CA VAL A 83 -10.94 7.80 -1.11
C VAL A 83 -9.94 7.10 -2.02
N CYS A 84 -9.02 7.89 -2.55
CA CYS A 84 -7.83 7.44 -3.27
C CYS A 84 -6.60 8.15 -2.70
N PHE A 85 -5.61 7.39 -2.24
CA PHE A 85 -4.33 7.95 -1.80
C PHE A 85 -3.45 8.19 -3.03
N LEU A 86 -3.51 9.38 -3.58
CA LEU A 86 -2.80 9.69 -4.81
C LEU A 86 -1.35 10.08 -4.49
N THR A 87 -0.42 9.34 -5.07
CA THR A 87 1.01 9.59 -4.92
C THR A 87 1.63 10.00 -6.26
N PRO A 88 2.74 10.72 -6.28
CA PRO A 88 3.47 11.03 -7.51
C PRO A 88 3.83 9.77 -8.31
N GLY A 89 3.94 9.92 -9.62
CA GLY A 89 4.27 8.81 -10.52
C GLY A 89 3.08 8.07 -11.12
N ILE A 90 1.85 8.44 -10.73
CA ILE A 90 0.63 7.97 -11.41
C ILE A 90 0.30 8.90 -12.56
N ASP A 91 0.02 8.32 -13.72
CA ASP A 91 -0.46 9.02 -14.91
C ASP A 91 -1.84 8.49 -15.32
N MET A 92 -2.83 9.36 -15.30
CA MET A 92 -4.24 9.04 -15.55
C MET A 92 -4.69 9.59 -16.90
N ASN A 93 -5.42 8.78 -17.66
CA ASN A 93 -6.12 9.28 -18.83
C ASN A 93 -7.24 10.24 -18.43
N ALA A 94 -7.60 11.16 -19.32
CA ALA A 94 -8.66 12.15 -19.08
C ALA A 94 -10.03 11.57 -18.71
N THR A 95 -10.26 10.27 -18.91
CA THR A 95 -11.51 9.57 -18.58
C THR A 95 -11.42 8.67 -17.36
N SER A 96 -10.27 8.62 -16.68
CA SER A 96 -10.03 7.66 -15.58
C SER A 96 -11.01 7.84 -14.43
N VAL A 97 -11.21 9.09 -13.97
CA VAL A 97 -12.16 9.40 -12.89
C VAL A 97 -13.59 9.04 -13.29
N GLN A 98 -14.02 9.47 -14.47
CA GLN A 98 -15.39 9.17 -14.97
C GLN A 98 -15.67 7.66 -15.02
N ARG A 99 -14.72 6.86 -15.50
CA ARG A 99 -14.88 5.41 -15.58
C ARG A 99 -14.87 4.74 -14.22
N MET A 100 -14.04 5.23 -13.29
CA MET A 100 -14.03 4.74 -11.92
C MET A 100 -15.37 4.98 -11.25
N LYS A 101 -15.91 6.20 -11.32
CA LYS A 101 -17.22 6.56 -10.75
C LYS A 101 -18.33 5.67 -11.30
N ARG A 102 -18.39 5.49 -12.62
CA ARG A 102 -19.36 4.57 -13.24
C ARG A 102 -19.22 3.14 -12.75
N CYS A 103 -18.00 2.69 -12.50
CA CYS A 103 -17.75 1.36 -11.98
C CYS A 103 -18.21 1.22 -10.53
N VAL A 104 -17.94 2.23 -9.70
CA VAL A 104 -18.41 2.32 -8.31
C VAL A 104 -19.93 2.30 -8.24
N ASP A 105 -20.61 3.16 -8.99
CA ASP A 105 -22.07 3.25 -9.02
C ASP A 105 -22.71 1.94 -9.48
N LYS A 106 -22.09 1.23 -10.43
CA LYS A 106 -22.60 -0.03 -10.98
C LYS A 106 -22.41 -1.23 -10.05
N HIS A 107 -21.45 -1.16 -9.13
CA HIS A 107 -21.07 -2.28 -8.27
C HIS A 107 -21.00 -1.86 -6.80
N PRO A 108 -22.13 -1.45 -6.19
CA PRO A 108 -22.17 -0.89 -4.83
C PRO A 108 -21.82 -1.92 -3.73
N ASP A 109 -21.78 -3.20 -4.07
CA ASP A 109 -21.40 -4.32 -3.21
C ASP A 109 -19.89 -4.44 -2.96
N TYR A 110 -19.07 -3.73 -3.74
CA TYR A 110 -17.62 -3.71 -3.55
C TYR A 110 -17.18 -2.51 -2.71
N ASP A 111 -16.17 -2.72 -1.88
CA ASP A 111 -15.54 -1.69 -1.06
C ASP A 111 -14.19 -1.22 -1.62
N VAL A 112 -13.65 -1.96 -2.60
CA VAL A 112 -12.37 -1.63 -3.24
C VAL A 112 -12.49 -1.73 -4.74
N PHE A 113 -12.09 -0.64 -5.41
CA PHE A 113 -11.98 -0.58 -6.86
C PHE A 113 -10.53 -0.31 -7.23
N ARG A 114 -10.14 -0.71 -8.44
CA ARG A 114 -8.78 -0.52 -8.93
C ARG A 114 -8.78 -0.16 -10.39
N TRP A 115 -7.95 0.83 -10.77
CA TRP A 115 -7.58 1.03 -12.17
C TRP A 115 -6.65 -0.08 -12.65
N ASN A 116 -6.74 -0.42 -13.91
CA ASN A 116 -5.81 -1.34 -14.54
C ASN A 116 -4.49 -0.62 -14.80
N LEU A 117 -3.40 -1.08 -14.20
CA LEU A 117 -2.10 -0.45 -14.37
C LEU A 117 -1.41 -0.90 -15.64
N THR A 118 -0.73 0.04 -16.29
CA THR A 118 0.25 -0.23 -17.33
C THR A 118 1.60 0.32 -16.89
N ASP A 119 2.59 -0.54 -16.91
CA ASP A 119 3.99 -0.20 -16.79
C ASP A 119 4.68 -0.75 -18.03
N PRO A 120 5.47 0.04 -18.75
CA PRO A 120 6.20 -0.43 -19.94
C PRO A 120 7.13 -1.61 -19.62
N ASN A 121 7.61 -1.68 -18.37
CA ASN A 121 8.58 -2.67 -17.94
C ASN A 121 7.96 -3.83 -17.13
N ARG A 122 6.66 -3.80 -16.81
CA ARG A 122 6.05 -4.75 -15.90
C ARG A 122 4.58 -5.04 -16.23
N LYS A 123 4.23 -6.32 -16.25
CA LYS A 123 2.83 -6.75 -16.42
C LYS A 123 2.17 -6.92 -15.06
N TRP A 124 1.41 -5.92 -14.64
CA TRP A 124 0.63 -5.98 -13.42
C TRP A 124 -0.61 -6.87 -13.62
N ARG A 125 -0.63 -8.02 -12.95
CA ARG A 125 -1.79 -8.93 -12.98
C ARG A 125 -2.32 -9.13 -11.56
N LEU A 126 -2.87 -8.10 -10.95
CA LEU A 126 -3.52 -8.28 -9.66
C LEU A 126 -4.78 -9.14 -9.82
N ARG A 127 -4.82 -10.25 -9.12
CA ARG A 127 -6.03 -11.06 -9.05
C ARG A 127 -6.95 -10.51 -7.95
N THR A 128 -8.25 -10.80 -8.07
CA THR A 128 -9.31 -10.15 -7.29
C THR A 128 -9.66 -10.87 -5.99
N ARG A 129 -9.17 -12.07 -5.76
CA ARG A 129 -9.41 -12.84 -4.54
C ARG A 129 -8.38 -12.52 -3.47
N PRO A 130 -8.78 -12.38 -2.18
CA PRO A 130 -7.88 -12.07 -1.08
C PRO A 130 -6.67 -13.00 -0.96
N ASP A 131 -6.88 -14.32 -1.05
CA ASP A 131 -5.83 -15.35 -1.03
C ASP A 131 -4.77 -15.14 -2.11
N ARG A 132 -5.21 -14.78 -3.31
CA ARG A 132 -4.33 -14.55 -4.46
C ARG A 132 -3.66 -13.19 -4.45
N ILE A 133 -4.30 -12.17 -3.88
CA ILE A 133 -3.67 -10.86 -3.64
C ILE A 133 -2.52 -11.05 -2.66
N PHE A 134 -2.77 -11.75 -1.55
CA PHE A 134 -1.77 -12.02 -0.53
C PHE A 134 -0.55 -12.77 -1.10
N THR A 135 -0.78 -13.87 -1.82
CA THR A 135 0.29 -14.65 -2.45
C THR A 135 1.11 -13.80 -3.42
N ARG A 136 0.47 -12.99 -4.26
CA ARG A 136 1.20 -12.14 -5.20
C ARG A 136 2.06 -11.10 -4.55
N VAL A 137 1.57 -10.45 -3.55
CA VAL A 137 2.33 -9.39 -2.88
C VAL A 137 3.51 -9.96 -2.10
N PHE A 138 3.32 -11.07 -1.41
CA PHE A 138 4.37 -11.64 -0.57
C PHE A 138 5.29 -12.62 -1.30
N VAL A 139 4.76 -13.42 -2.23
CA VAL A 139 5.56 -14.40 -2.97
C VAL A 139 6.15 -13.77 -4.24
N ASP A 140 5.30 -13.11 -5.03
CA ASP A 140 5.71 -12.56 -6.33
C ASP A 140 6.33 -11.14 -6.19
N LYS A 141 6.30 -10.53 -4.99
CA LYS A 141 6.70 -9.14 -4.72
C LYS A 141 6.05 -8.13 -5.67
N ASP A 142 4.84 -8.43 -6.10
CA ASP A 142 4.11 -7.67 -7.11
C ASP A 142 3.16 -6.68 -6.42
N GLU A 143 3.73 -5.63 -5.83
CA GLU A 143 2.98 -4.58 -5.13
C GLU A 143 2.42 -3.56 -6.11
N ALA A 144 1.11 -3.57 -6.25
CA ALA A 144 0.47 -2.49 -6.97
C ALA A 144 0.49 -1.21 -6.10
N PRO A 145 0.82 -0.04 -6.67
CA PRO A 145 0.85 1.22 -5.93
C PRO A 145 -0.53 1.54 -5.35
N LEU A 146 -0.55 2.00 -4.11
CA LEU A 146 -1.78 2.35 -3.39
C LEU A 146 -2.65 3.35 -4.19
N ALA A 147 -2.00 4.25 -4.91
CA ALA A 147 -2.64 5.25 -5.77
C ALA A 147 -3.47 4.63 -6.93
N SER A 148 -3.32 3.35 -7.22
CA SER A 148 -4.16 2.67 -8.21
C SER A 148 -5.51 2.20 -7.66
N PHE A 149 -5.79 2.39 -6.37
CA PHE A 149 -7.00 1.91 -5.71
C PHE A 149 -7.88 3.06 -5.26
N VAL A 150 -9.20 2.82 -5.31
CA VAL A 150 -10.23 3.63 -4.69
C VAL A 150 -10.95 2.77 -3.66
N PHE A 151 -11.05 3.28 -2.45
CA PHE A 151 -11.59 2.57 -1.29
C PHE A 151 -12.86 3.24 -0.80
N ARG A 152 -13.80 2.45 -0.30
CA ARG A 152 -14.90 2.98 0.48
C ARG A 152 -14.37 3.47 1.82
N GLY A 153 -14.54 4.75 2.13
CA GLY A 153 -13.98 5.37 3.33
C GLY A 153 -14.46 4.72 4.63
N LYS A 154 -15.73 4.28 4.69
CA LYS A 154 -16.26 3.54 5.84
C LYS A 154 -15.50 2.23 6.06
N ALA A 155 -15.30 1.44 5.01
CA ALA A 155 -14.58 0.17 5.10
C ALA A 155 -13.13 0.36 5.56
N LEU A 156 -12.46 1.42 5.09
CA LEU A 156 -11.12 1.76 5.57
C LEU A 156 -11.09 2.07 7.06
N ARG A 157 -12.01 2.90 7.53
CA ARG A 157 -12.09 3.28 8.95
C ARG A 157 -12.38 2.10 9.88
N GLU A 158 -13.26 1.18 9.46
CA GLU A 158 -13.58 -0.03 10.19
C GLU A 158 -12.38 -0.97 10.34
N VAL A 159 -11.55 -1.05 9.30
CA VAL A 159 -10.42 -1.97 9.25
C VAL A 159 -9.19 -1.45 9.98
N LEU A 160 -8.92 -0.18 9.84
CA LEU A 160 -7.65 0.38 10.31
C LEU A 160 -7.63 0.68 11.81
N GLY A 161 -8.82 0.83 12.43
CA GLY A 161 -8.89 1.14 13.85
C GLY A 161 -7.83 2.17 14.31
N ASP A 162 -7.38 2.05 15.55
CA ASP A 162 -6.28 2.85 16.09
C ASP A 162 -4.90 2.19 15.96
N ASP A 163 -4.79 1.04 15.27
CA ASP A 163 -3.55 0.26 15.19
C ASP A 163 -2.55 0.95 14.25
N SER A 164 -1.76 1.86 14.81
CA SER A 164 -0.78 2.71 14.11
C SER A 164 0.41 1.93 13.56
N GLU A 165 0.60 0.67 13.98
CA GLU A 165 1.75 -0.14 13.61
C GLU A 165 1.61 -0.89 12.27
N ALA A 166 0.44 -0.92 11.66
CA ALA A 166 0.26 -1.52 10.35
C ALA A 166 0.91 -0.67 9.24
N ALA A 167 2.21 -0.44 9.34
CA ALA A 167 2.96 0.43 8.45
C ALA A 167 3.15 -0.13 7.03
N GLY A 168 2.93 -1.42 6.81
CA GLY A 168 2.82 -2.06 5.49
C GLY A 168 1.47 -1.83 4.81
N MET A 169 0.91 -0.69 5.01
CA MET A 169 -0.48 -0.34 4.98
C MET A 169 -1.19 -0.38 3.64
N GLY A 170 -0.51 -0.10 2.56
CA GLY A 170 -1.13 -0.20 1.24
C GLY A 170 -1.72 -1.59 1.04
N LEU A 171 -1.02 -2.59 1.53
CA LEU A 171 -1.42 -3.97 1.43
C LEU A 171 -2.48 -4.36 2.47
N ALA A 172 -2.33 -3.91 3.71
CA ALA A 172 -3.32 -4.13 4.77
C ALA A 172 -4.68 -3.55 4.36
N LEU A 173 -4.70 -2.34 3.80
CA LEU A 173 -5.89 -1.69 3.27
C LEU A 173 -6.56 -2.52 2.18
N ILE A 174 -5.77 -2.96 1.19
CA ILE A 174 -6.29 -3.74 0.08
C ILE A 174 -6.87 -5.07 0.56
N LEU A 175 -6.15 -5.78 1.42
CA LEU A 175 -6.59 -7.09 1.92
C LEU A 175 -7.80 -6.99 2.83
N SER A 176 -7.83 -6.00 3.70
CA SER A 176 -8.93 -5.81 4.63
C SER A 176 -10.23 -5.45 3.93
N ALA A 177 -10.16 -4.45 3.05
CA ALA A 177 -11.30 -4.04 2.28
C ALA A 177 -11.73 -5.11 1.26
N ALA A 178 -10.79 -5.93 0.79
CA ALA A 178 -11.07 -7.07 -0.09
C ALA A 178 -11.62 -8.31 0.63
N LYS A 179 -11.55 -8.37 1.96
CA LYS A 179 -11.98 -9.55 2.75
C LYS A 179 -13.40 -9.99 2.43
N LYS A 180 -14.30 -9.04 2.21
CA LYS A 180 -15.72 -9.30 1.99
C LYS A 180 -16.03 -9.70 0.54
N ASN A 181 -15.72 -8.84 -0.42
CA ASN A 181 -16.13 -8.99 -1.82
C ASN A 181 -14.97 -8.96 -2.82
N GLY A 182 -13.74 -8.80 -2.34
CA GLY A 182 -12.56 -8.69 -3.19
C GLY A 182 -12.39 -7.29 -3.80
N VAL A 183 -11.55 -7.21 -4.84
CA VAL A 183 -11.21 -5.98 -5.55
C VAL A 183 -11.84 -5.99 -6.94
N ARG A 184 -12.56 -4.92 -7.29
CA ARG A 184 -13.15 -4.74 -8.61
C ARG A 184 -12.24 -3.93 -9.52
N THR A 185 -11.79 -4.51 -10.63
CA THR A 185 -10.97 -3.80 -11.60
C THR A 185 -11.84 -3.05 -12.61
N VAL A 186 -11.56 -1.77 -12.83
CA VAL A 186 -12.18 -0.95 -13.87
C VAL A 186 -11.68 -1.43 -15.23
N ARG A 187 -12.56 -2.00 -16.03
CA ARG A 187 -12.21 -2.53 -17.35
C ARG A 187 -11.92 -1.40 -18.34
N TRP A 188 -11.00 -1.67 -19.26
CA TRP A 188 -10.65 -0.79 -20.37
C TRP A 188 -10.01 0.55 -19.99
N GLU A 189 -9.71 0.76 -18.72
CA GLU A 189 -8.96 1.90 -18.26
C GLU A 189 -7.53 1.48 -17.93
N ARG A 190 -6.58 2.25 -18.40
CA ARG A 190 -5.16 2.04 -18.14
C ARG A 190 -4.60 3.30 -17.52
N VAL A 191 -4.04 3.13 -16.37
CA VAL A 191 -3.34 4.18 -15.62
C VAL A 191 -1.86 3.86 -15.67
N GLY A 192 -1.07 4.79 -16.16
CA GLY A 192 0.39 4.67 -16.16
C GLY A 192 0.93 4.72 -14.73
N PHE A 193 1.97 3.98 -14.47
CA PHE A 193 2.72 4.05 -13.22
C PHE A 193 4.21 3.89 -13.51
N THR A 194 4.98 4.86 -13.04
CA THR A 194 6.44 4.76 -13.05
C THR A 194 6.89 4.36 -11.65
N ALA A 195 7.35 3.12 -11.52
CA ALA A 195 7.90 2.65 -10.25
C ALA A 195 9.14 3.47 -9.88
N PRO A 196 9.29 3.88 -8.62
CA PRO A 196 10.54 4.46 -8.16
C PRO A 196 11.70 3.46 -8.34
N ALA A 197 12.88 3.97 -8.61
CA ALA A 197 14.07 3.12 -8.70
C ALA A 197 14.26 2.35 -7.37
N PRO A 198 14.68 1.07 -7.44
CA PRO A 198 14.99 0.32 -6.23
C PRO A 198 16.05 1.06 -5.42
N THR A 199 15.79 1.25 -4.13
CA THR A 199 16.79 1.85 -3.25
C THR A 199 17.80 0.81 -2.80
N ALA A 200 19.08 1.19 -2.84
CA ALA A 200 20.17 0.42 -2.25
C ALA A 200 20.50 0.89 -0.81
N ASP A 201 19.83 1.92 -0.31
CA ASP A 201 20.04 2.43 1.04
C ASP A 201 19.61 1.39 2.09
N PRO A 202 20.54 0.88 2.90
CA PRO A 202 20.25 -0.14 3.91
C PRO A 202 19.20 0.29 4.93
N ALA A 203 19.16 1.57 5.31
CA ALA A 203 18.20 2.09 6.28
C ALA A 203 16.75 2.08 5.71
N LEU A 204 16.60 2.39 4.42
CA LEU A 204 15.31 2.30 3.75
C LEU A 204 14.88 0.84 3.55
N VAL A 205 15.80 -0.05 3.25
CA VAL A 205 15.54 -1.50 3.17
C VAL A 205 15.09 -2.05 4.52
N GLU A 206 15.77 -1.69 5.60
CA GLU A 206 15.37 -2.09 6.95
C GLU A 206 13.96 -1.60 7.29
N LYS A 207 13.67 -0.32 7.04
CA LYS A 207 12.35 0.27 7.27
C LYS A 207 11.25 -0.45 6.49
N GLU A 208 11.49 -0.79 5.24
CA GLU A 208 10.55 -1.55 4.40
C GLU A 208 10.30 -2.94 4.97
N VAL A 209 11.37 -3.67 5.34
CA VAL A 209 11.25 -5.02 5.90
C VAL A 209 10.50 -4.99 7.23
N ARG A 210 10.80 -4.06 8.12
CA ARG A 210 10.09 -3.91 9.40
C ARG A 210 8.60 -3.62 9.20
N ALA A 211 8.26 -2.77 8.23
CA ALA A 211 6.88 -2.51 7.87
C ALA A 211 6.15 -3.78 7.39
N ARG A 212 6.80 -4.62 6.59
CA ARG A 212 6.24 -5.90 6.14
C ARG A 212 6.08 -6.91 7.29
N LEU A 213 7.04 -6.98 8.19
CA LEU A 213 6.95 -7.84 9.38
C LEU A 213 5.83 -7.40 10.32
N ALA A 214 5.66 -6.10 10.53
CA ALA A 214 4.53 -5.54 11.30
C ALA A 214 3.18 -5.90 10.64
N PHE A 215 3.11 -5.80 9.30
CA PHE A 215 1.93 -6.25 8.56
C PHE A 215 1.61 -7.74 8.77
N PHE A 216 2.61 -8.62 8.76
CA PHE A 216 2.39 -10.06 9.04
C PHE A 216 1.78 -10.28 10.43
N ARG A 217 2.30 -9.60 11.45
CA ARG A 217 1.77 -9.69 12.82
C ARG A 217 0.33 -9.18 12.91
N TRP A 218 0.05 -8.07 12.24
CA TRP A 218 -1.31 -7.53 12.15
C TRP A 218 -2.25 -8.50 11.41
N SER A 219 -1.82 -9.05 10.28
CA SER A 219 -2.65 -9.93 9.46
C SER A 219 -3.02 -11.24 10.16
N GLU A 220 -2.13 -11.78 11.01
CA GLU A 220 -2.44 -12.94 11.86
C GLU A 220 -3.63 -12.66 12.79
N ARG A 221 -3.66 -11.47 13.41
CA ARG A 221 -4.75 -11.06 14.29
C ARG A 221 -6.04 -10.77 13.52
N PHE A 222 -5.90 -10.12 12.37
CA PHE A 222 -7.02 -9.69 11.55
C PHE A 222 -7.78 -10.86 10.89
N PHE A 223 -7.06 -11.81 10.31
CA PHE A 223 -7.68 -12.93 9.63
C PHE A 223 -8.03 -14.08 10.57
N GLY A 224 -7.29 -14.28 11.65
CA GLY A 224 -7.49 -15.39 12.59
C GLY A 224 -7.52 -16.74 11.85
N ASP A 225 -8.61 -17.49 12.04
CA ASP A 225 -8.81 -18.78 11.40
C ASP A 225 -9.08 -18.70 9.89
N ASP A 226 -9.54 -17.54 9.40
CA ASP A 226 -9.80 -17.30 7.98
C ASP A 226 -8.54 -16.88 7.20
N TYR A 227 -7.34 -17.10 7.74
CA TYR A 227 -6.12 -16.66 7.10
C TYR A 227 -5.93 -17.36 5.73
N PRO A 228 -5.65 -16.61 4.65
CA PRO A 228 -5.65 -17.16 3.30
C PRO A 228 -4.46 -18.09 2.96
N LEU A 229 -3.51 -18.24 3.87
CA LEU A 229 -2.36 -19.14 3.74
C LEU A 229 -2.28 -20.09 4.94
N ASP A 230 -1.76 -21.27 4.72
CA ASP A 230 -1.49 -22.20 5.81
C ASP A 230 -0.33 -21.71 6.72
N VAL A 231 -0.20 -22.31 7.90
CA VAL A 231 0.79 -21.93 8.91
C VAL A 231 2.23 -22.05 8.40
N SER A 232 2.51 -23.07 7.58
CA SER A 232 3.86 -23.31 7.07
C SER A 232 4.27 -22.26 6.05
N ASP A 233 3.36 -21.90 5.15
CA ASP A 233 3.59 -20.85 4.15
C ASP A 233 3.77 -19.48 4.82
N ARG A 234 2.95 -19.16 5.83
CA ARG A 234 3.09 -17.93 6.62
C ARG A 234 4.46 -17.82 7.29
N LEU A 235 4.90 -18.90 7.95
CA LEU A 235 6.20 -18.93 8.61
C LEU A 235 7.36 -18.82 7.61
N ALA A 236 7.25 -19.46 6.44
CA ALA A 236 8.25 -19.36 5.39
C ALA A 236 8.38 -17.95 4.82
N LEU A 237 7.24 -17.29 4.56
CA LEU A 237 7.23 -15.91 4.07
C LEU A 237 7.77 -14.93 5.11
N PHE A 238 7.36 -15.04 6.37
CA PHE A 238 7.88 -14.21 7.45
C PHE A 238 9.39 -14.39 7.62
N ALA A 239 9.88 -15.63 7.60
CA ALA A 239 11.30 -15.94 7.68
C ALA A 239 12.08 -15.36 6.50
N THR A 240 11.51 -15.40 5.30
CA THR A 240 12.15 -14.85 4.09
C THR A 240 12.29 -13.32 4.19
N GLU A 241 11.26 -12.62 4.63
CA GLU A 241 11.34 -11.17 4.85
C GLU A 241 12.33 -10.85 5.98
N LEU A 242 12.29 -11.59 7.09
CA LEU A 242 13.22 -11.39 8.21
C LEU A 242 14.69 -11.60 7.81
N ALA A 243 14.98 -12.60 6.98
CA ALA A 243 16.33 -12.85 6.48
C ALA A 243 16.90 -11.72 5.61
N ARG A 244 16.05 -10.82 5.07
CA ARG A 244 16.52 -9.61 4.34
C ARG A 244 17.27 -8.63 5.24
N LEU A 245 17.09 -8.70 6.55
CA LEU A 245 17.83 -7.89 7.52
C LEU A 245 19.26 -8.38 7.73
N TYR A 246 19.58 -9.60 7.31
CA TYR A 246 20.95 -10.09 7.34
C TYR A 246 21.80 -9.44 6.20
N PRO A 247 23.02 -8.98 6.41
CA PRO A 247 23.87 -9.17 7.59
C PRO A 247 23.79 -8.05 8.65
N SER A 248 22.95 -7.04 8.49
CA SER A 248 22.83 -5.93 9.46
C SER A 248 22.38 -6.42 10.85
N PHE A 249 21.67 -7.55 10.91
CA PHE A 249 21.25 -8.23 12.13
C PHE A 249 21.83 -9.62 12.18
N THR A 250 22.25 -10.05 13.38
CA THR A 250 22.80 -11.39 13.61
C THR A 250 21.72 -12.47 13.49
N PRO A 251 22.09 -13.72 13.18
CA PRO A 251 21.13 -14.82 13.17
C PRO A 251 20.38 -15.04 14.49
N ASP A 252 21.00 -14.70 15.63
CA ASP A 252 20.37 -14.86 16.95
C ASP A 252 19.31 -13.78 17.20
N GLU A 253 19.55 -12.52 16.82
CA GLU A 253 18.55 -11.45 16.87
C GLU A 253 17.35 -11.79 15.97
N LEU A 254 17.61 -12.25 14.73
CA LEU A 254 16.54 -12.66 13.81
C LEU A 254 15.76 -13.87 14.33
N LYS A 255 16.41 -14.77 15.08
CA LYS A 255 15.76 -15.92 15.72
C LYS A 255 14.82 -15.49 16.85
N GLU A 256 15.18 -14.47 17.60
CA GLU A 256 14.32 -13.91 18.65
C GLU A 256 13.05 -13.31 18.04
N ASP A 257 13.17 -12.49 16.99
CA ASP A 257 12.04 -11.95 16.23
C ASP A 257 11.13 -13.05 15.66
N MET A 258 11.73 -14.12 15.10
CA MET A 258 10.99 -15.26 14.56
C MET A 258 10.24 -16.02 15.66
N ASN A 259 10.87 -16.22 16.81
CA ASN A 259 10.25 -16.88 17.97
C ASN A 259 9.06 -16.07 18.49
N THR A 260 9.19 -14.75 18.56
CA THR A 260 8.12 -13.82 18.96
C THR A 260 6.92 -13.96 18.03
N PHE A 261 7.12 -14.05 16.73
CA PHE A 261 6.04 -14.29 15.77
C PHE A 261 5.40 -15.69 15.93
N ALA A 262 6.20 -16.70 16.25
CA ALA A 262 5.75 -18.09 16.34
C ALA A 262 5.07 -18.46 17.67
N VAL A 263 5.21 -17.63 18.72
CA VAL A 263 4.75 -17.96 20.12
C VAL A 263 3.24 -18.17 20.24
N VAL A 264 2.45 -17.58 19.36
CA VAL A 264 0.99 -17.58 19.49
C VAL A 264 0.36 -18.99 19.38
N ASN A 265 1.09 -20.03 18.86
CA ASN A 265 0.49 -21.34 18.51
C ASN A 265 1.29 -22.59 18.93
N GLY A 266 2.17 -22.55 19.93
CA GLY A 266 2.73 -23.74 20.57
C GLY A 266 4.04 -24.31 19.99
N PRO A 267 4.55 -25.45 20.54
CA PRO A 267 5.91 -25.97 20.28
C PRO A 267 6.16 -26.42 18.84
N ILE A 268 5.17 -26.99 18.18
CA ILE A 268 5.30 -27.44 16.79
C ILE A 268 5.51 -26.24 15.85
N ARG A 269 4.83 -25.13 16.09
CA ARG A 269 5.00 -23.92 15.30
C ARG A 269 6.41 -23.33 15.49
N ARG A 270 6.97 -23.36 16.71
CA ARG A 270 8.34 -22.90 16.97
C ARG A 270 9.38 -23.72 16.21
N MET A 271 9.21 -25.04 16.17
CA MET A 271 10.11 -25.91 15.43
C MET A 271 10.07 -25.63 13.92
N ARG A 272 8.89 -25.48 13.35
CA ARG A 272 8.70 -25.08 11.94
C ARG A 272 9.28 -23.69 11.65
N ALA A 273 9.06 -22.73 12.54
CA ALA A 273 9.63 -21.38 12.46
C ALA A 273 11.16 -21.39 12.43
N SER A 274 11.78 -22.15 13.33
CA SER A 274 13.25 -22.30 13.36
C SER A 274 13.79 -22.93 12.07
N SER A 275 13.12 -23.93 11.52
CA SER A 275 13.48 -24.54 10.25
C SER A 275 13.34 -23.57 9.08
N ALA A 276 12.25 -22.83 9.01
CA ALA A 276 11.99 -21.84 7.98
C ALA A 276 13.05 -20.73 7.99
N LEU A 277 13.39 -20.21 9.18
CA LEU A 277 14.43 -19.17 9.31
C LEU A 277 15.80 -19.67 8.88
N LYS A 278 16.22 -20.89 9.28
CA LYS A 278 17.49 -21.49 8.85
C LYS A 278 17.57 -21.58 7.32
N SER A 279 16.49 -22.05 6.68
CA SER A 279 16.43 -22.16 5.22
C SER A 279 16.52 -20.79 4.54
N ALA A 280 15.80 -19.79 5.07
CA ALA A 280 15.79 -18.43 4.52
C ALA A 280 17.16 -17.74 4.69
N LEU A 281 17.81 -17.89 5.83
CA LEU A 281 19.15 -17.35 6.07
C LEU A 281 20.21 -17.99 5.16
N LYS A 282 20.14 -19.31 4.97
CA LYS A 282 21.02 -20.00 4.03
C LYS A 282 20.87 -19.46 2.61
N ALA A 283 19.64 -19.35 2.11
CA ALA A 283 19.37 -18.78 0.79
C ALA A 283 19.85 -17.33 0.67
N ARG A 284 19.72 -16.52 1.73
CA ARG A 284 20.21 -15.14 1.75
C ARG A 284 21.74 -15.07 1.72
N GLN A 285 22.44 -15.92 2.47
CA GLN A 285 23.89 -16.01 2.45
C GLN A 285 24.42 -16.42 1.08
N GLU A 286 23.82 -17.44 0.46
CA GLU A 286 24.16 -17.87 -0.90
C GLU A 286 23.98 -16.73 -1.91
N ALA A 287 22.88 -15.97 -1.82
CA ALA A 287 22.64 -14.81 -2.68
C ALA A 287 23.66 -13.67 -2.50
N LEU A 288 24.21 -13.49 -1.29
CA LEU A 288 25.22 -12.48 -1.02
C LEU A 288 26.63 -12.92 -1.48
N THR A 289 26.89 -14.21 -1.56
CA THR A 289 28.19 -14.77 -1.98
C THR A 289 28.27 -15.03 -3.47
N THR A 290 27.15 -15.10 -4.17
CA THR A 290 27.12 -15.30 -5.63
C THR A 290 27.42 -13.97 -6.31
N PRO A 291 28.52 -13.83 -7.06
CA PRO A 291 28.82 -12.60 -7.78
C PRO A 291 27.71 -12.32 -8.77
N THR A 292 27.19 -11.10 -8.74
CA THR A 292 26.21 -10.63 -9.71
C THR A 292 26.88 -10.64 -11.08
N SER A 293 26.62 -11.66 -11.88
CA SER A 293 27.04 -11.63 -13.27
C SER A 293 26.26 -10.50 -13.94
N GLU A 294 26.91 -9.38 -14.16
CA GLU A 294 26.41 -8.28 -14.98
C GLU A 294 25.93 -8.83 -16.33
N LYS A 295 24.63 -8.70 -16.57
CA LYS A 295 24.04 -8.86 -17.91
C LYS A 295 23.45 -7.54 -18.34
#